data_01aa035cdad7ed147f3c3c671e822a38
#
_entry.id   01aa035cdad7ed147f3c3c671e822a38
#
_cell.length_a   1.000
_cell.length_b   1.000
_cell.length_c   1.000
_cell.angle_alpha   90.00
_cell.angle_beta   90.00
_cell.angle_gamma   90.00
#
_symmetry.space_group_name_H-M   'P 1'
#
loop_
_entity.id
_entity.type
_entity.pdbx_description
1 polymer ?
#
loop_
_entity_poly.entity_id
_entity_poly.type
_entity_poly.pdbx_seq_one_letter_code
_entity_poly.pdbx_strand_id
1 'polypeptide(L)' 'AGDEPVKAPMPGNILDVKVKVGDTVKAGTVLCVLEAMKMENEIPAPKDGKVAQVVVTKGATVGAGDTLVVLA' A
#
# COMPACT_ATOMS: atom_id res chain seq x y z
N ALA A 1 5.26 -19.37 3.71
CA ALA A 1 3.88 -18.99 3.58
C ALA A 1 3.63 -17.74 4.37
N GLY A 2 2.58 -17.05 4.10
CA GLY A 2 2.22 -15.91 4.91
C GLY A 2 2.36 -14.56 4.23
N ASP A 3 2.43 -14.55 2.92
CA ASP A 3 2.37 -13.29 2.20
C ASP A 3 0.98 -12.70 2.42
N GLU A 4 0.96 -11.42 2.78
CA GLU A 4 -0.28 -10.74 3.11
C GLU A 4 -0.45 -9.54 2.19
N PRO A 5 -1.53 -9.52 1.39
CA PRO A 5 -1.81 -8.36 0.55
C PRO A 5 -2.37 -7.21 1.38
N VAL A 6 -1.86 -6.02 1.13
CA VAL A 6 -2.41 -4.79 1.71
C VAL A 6 -3.30 -4.18 0.63
N LYS A 7 -4.58 -4.04 0.93
CA LYS A 7 -5.59 -3.66 -0.06
C LYS A 7 -6.07 -2.25 0.16
N ALA A 8 -6.52 -1.63 -0.93
CA ALA A 8 -7.10 -0.30 -0.87
C ALA A 8 -8.43 -0.36 -0.12
N PRO A 9 -8.64 0.52 0.88
CA PRO A 9 -9.91 0.53 1.61
C PRO A 9 -11.03 1.20 0.83
N MET A 10 -10.70 1.94 -0.21
CA MET A 10 -11.66 2.69 -1.01
C MET A 10 -11.04 3.00 -2.37
N PRO A 11 -11.85 3.32 -3.38
CA PRO A 11 -11.29 3.68 -4.69
C PRO A 11 -10.61 5.05 -4.64
N GLY A 12 -9.57 5.21 -5.44
CA GLY A 12 -8.86 6.47 -5.51
C GLY A 12 -7.63 6.39 -6.37
N ASN A 13 -6.77 7.39 -6.23
CA ASN A 13 -5.53 7.49 -7.00
C ASN A 13 -4.33 7.39 -6.07
N ILE A 14 -3.29 6.73 -6.53
CA ILE A 14 -2.06 6.60 -5.74
C ILE A 14 -1.23 7.86 -5.95
N LEU A 15 -1.10 8.67 -4.90
CA LEU A 15 -0.31 9.89 -4.95
C LEU A 15 1.18 9.61 -4.84
N ASP A 16 1.54 8.61 -4.02
CA ASP A 16 2.93 8.30 -3.79
C ASP A 16 3.05 6.87 -3.26
N VAL A 17 4.19 6.25 -3.53
CA VAL A 17 4.54 4.93 -3.00
C VAL A 17 5.81 5.12 -2.18
N LYS A 18 5.74 4.82 -0.89
CA LYS A 18 6.81 5.13 0.06
C LYS A 18 7.80 3.98 0.23
N VAL A 19 7.47 2.80 -0.27
CA VAL A 19 8.31 1.61 -0.07
C VAL A 19 8.62 0.96 -1.41
N LYS A 20 9.60 0.06 -1.39
CA LYS A 20 9.99 -0.72 -2.56
C LYS A 20 10.22 -2.16 -2.14
N VAL A 21 10.25 -3.05 -3.11
CA VAL A 21 10.51 -4.47 -2.88
C VAL A 21 11.82 -4.63 -2.12
N GLY A 22 11.77 -5.41 -1.05
CA GLY A 22 12.92 -5.67 -0.20
C GLY A 22 12.99 -4.81 1.05
N ASP A 23 12.18 -3.74 1.13
CA ASP A 23 12.17 -2.90 2.33
C ASP A 23 11.59 -3.67 3.51
N THR A 24 12.18 -3.47 4.67
CA THR A 24 11.63 -3.98 5.94
C THR A 24 10.77 -2.89 6.54
N VAL A 25 9.55 -3.23 6.92
CA VAL A 25 8.61 -2.27 7.49
C VAL A 25 8.09 -2.78 8.82
N LYS A 26 7.62 -1.86 9.64
CA LYS A 26 6.96 -2.18 10.90
C LYS A 26 5.48 -1.81 10.78
N ALA A 27 4.66 -2.43 11.63
CA ALA A 27 3.24 -2.09 11.70
C ALA A 27 3.09 -0.57 11.87
N GLY A 28 2.23 0.02 11.05
CA GLY A 28 2.01 1.46 11.06
C GLY A 28 2.88 2.25 10.10
N THR A 29 3.91 1.62 9.50
CA THR A 29 4.72 2.30 8.48
C THR A 29 3.84 2.63 7.28
N VAL A 30 3.92 3.87 6.80
CA VAL A 30 3.15 4.29 5.63
C VAL A 30 3.73 3.63 4.38
N LEU A 31 2.91 2.83 3.71
CA LEU A 31 3.32 2.12 2.49
C LEU A 31 3.10 2.98 1.25
N CYS A 32 1.97 3.64 1.19
CA CYS A 32 1.64 4.52 0.07
C CYS A 32 0.59 5.52 0.52
N VAL A 33 0.35 6.52 -0.33
CA VAL A 33 -0.65 7.56 -0.07
C VAL A 33 -1.72 7.44 -1.14
N LEU A 34 -2.96 7.32 -0.70
CA LEU A 34 -4.13 7.18 -1.57
C LEU A 34 -4.97 8.46 -1.48
N GLU A 35 -5.21 9.09 -2.63
CA GLU A 35 -6.14 10.21 -2.69
C GLU A 35 -7.54 9.68 -3.01
N ALA A 36 -8.47 9.95 -2.10
CA ALA A 36 -9.87 9.57 -2.27
C ALA A 36 -10.73 10.64 -1.64
N MET A 37 -11.83 10.97 -2.31
CA MET A 37 -12.80 11.95 -1.79
C MET A 37 -12.14 13.28 -1.43
N LYS A 38 -11.19 13.73 -2.26
CA LYS A 38 -10.46 15.00 -2.08
C LYS A 38 -9.60 15.03 -0.81
N MET A 39 -9.28 13.86 -0.26
CA MET A 39 -8.45 13.74 0.95
C MET A 39 -7.30 12.79 0.67
N GLU A 40 -6.17 13.05 1.33
CA GLU A 40 -5.04 12.13 1.29
C GLU A 40 -5.18 11.15 2.44
N ASN A 41 -5.06 9.86 2.11
CA ASN A 41 -5.14 8.80 3.09
C ASN A 41 -3.85 8.00 3.06
N GLU A 42 -3.17 7.93 4.20
CA GLU A 42 -1.96 7.12 4.31
C GLU A 42 -2.36 5.67 4.55
N ILE A 43 -1.76 4.77 3.80
CA ILE A 43 -2.04 3.34 3.92
C ILE A 43 -0.92 2.71 4.75
N PRO A 44 -1.20 2.31 5.99
CA PRO A 44 -0.16 1.78 6.87
C PRO A 44 0.02 0.28 6.68
N ALA A 45 1.22 -0.20 7.05
CA ALA A 45 1.47 -1.63 7.12
C ALA A 45 0.64 -2.21 8.28
N PRO A 46 -0.09 -3.31 8.05
CA PRO A 46 -0.89 -3.93 9.10
C PRO A 46 -0.05 -4.73 10.10
N LYS A 47 1.18 -5.02 9.75
CA LYS A 47 2.07 -5.84 10.58
C LYS A 47 3.52 -5.53 10.22
N ASP A 48 4.44 -6.00 11.05
CA ASP A 48 5.86 -5.99 10.72
C ASP A 48 6.09 -7.01 9.60
N GLY A 49 6.99 -6.68 8.69
CA GLY A 49 7.30 -7.61 7.61
C GLY A 49 8.23 -7.00 6.58
N LYS A 50 8.38 -7.71 5.48
CA LYS A 50 9.22 -7.28 4.37
C LYS A 50 8.36 -7.13 3.13
N VAL A 51 8.60 -6.09 2.35
CA VAL A 51 7.84 -5.85 1.13
C VAL A 51 8.23 -6.89 0.08
N ALA A 52 7.30 -7.78 -0.24
CA ALA A 52 7.50 -8.83 -1.23
C ALA A 52 7.19 -8.35 -2.63
N GLN A 53 6.15 -7.51 -2.77
CA GLN A 53 5.76 -6.94 -4.07
C GLN A 53 5.17 -5.56 -3.85
N VAL A 54 5.40 -4.68 -4.83
CA VAL A 54 4.71 -3.39 -4.93
C VAL A 54 3.89 -3.47 -6.21
N VAL A 55 2.58 -3.55 -6.07
CA VAL A 55 1.67 -3.83 -7.18
C VAL A 55 1.27 -2.54 -7.90
N VAL A 56 1.27 -1.42 -7.18
CA VAL A 56 0.83 -0.14 -7.75
C VAL A 56 2.02 0.79 -7.94
N THR A 57 1.83 1.80 -8.78
CA THR A 57 2.81 2.84 -9.01
C THR A 57 2.17 4.20 -8.75
N LYS A 58 3.02 5.21 -8.55
CA LYS A 58 2.57 6.59 -8.41
C LYS A 58 1.73 6.97 -9.63
N GLY A 59 0.55 7.51 -9.38
CA GLY A 59 -0.38 7.90 -10.43
C GLY A 59 -1.40 6.82 -10.81
N ALA A 60 -1.28 5.61 -10.25
CA ALA A 60 -2.22 4.54 -10.56
C ALA A 60 -3.59 4.84 -9.97
N THR A 61 -4.63 4.37 -10.65
CA THR A 61 -6.00 4.41 -10.15
C THR A 61 -6.36 3.02 -9.64
N VAL A 62 -6.94 2.95 -8.44
CA VAL A 62 -7.29 1.67 -7.82
C VAL A 62 -8.75 1.69 -7.38
N GLY A 63 -9.33 0.49 -7.26
CA GLY A 63 -10.65 0.29 -6.69
C GLY A 63 -10.56 -0.27 -5.28
N ALA A 64 -11.66 -0.22 -4.55
CA ALA A 64 -11.72 -0.82 -3.22
C ALA A 64 -11.39 -2.30 -3.32
N GLY A 65 -10.49 -2.78 -2.46
CA GLY A 65 -10.07 -4.17 -2.45
C GLY A 65 -8.91 -4.50 -3.38
N ASP A 66 -8.46 -3.56 -4.20
CA ASP A 66 -7.29 -3.80 -5.05
C ASP A 66 -6.04 -3.92 -4.19
N THR A 67 -5.17 -4.86 -4.53
CA THR A 67 -3.91 -5.04 -3.81
C THR A 67 -2.95 -3.92 -4.15
N LEU A 68 -2.38 -3.31 -3.13
CA LEU A 68 -1.41 -2.22 -3.28
C LEU A 68 0.01 -2.74 -3.13
N VAL A 69 0.26 -3.46 -2.05
CA VAL A 69 1.57 -3.97 -1.67
C VAL A 69 1.35 -5.35 -1.06
N VAL A 70 2.31 -6.25 -1.23
CA VAL A 70 2.27 -7.56 -0.57
C VAL A 70 3.41 -7.63 0.41
N LEU A 71 3.11 -7.97 1.65
CA LEU A 71 4.10 -8.14 2.72
C LEU A 71 4.34 -9.62 2.96
N ALA A 72 5.59 -9.95 3.12
CA ALA A 72 6.00 -11.31 3.46
C ALA A 72 6.09 -11.48 4.97
#